data_9d6f7ff5cec379300f2460b5d37aceb0
#
_entry.id   9d6f7ff5cec379300f2460b5d37aceb0
#
_cell.length_a   1.000
_cell.length_b   1.000
_cell.length_c   1.000
_cell.angle_alpha   90.00
_cell.angle_beta   90.00
_cell.angle_gamma   90.00
#
_symmetry.space_group_name_H-M   'P 1'
#
loop_
_entity.id
_entity.type
_entity.pdbx_description
1 polymer ?
#
loop_
_entity_poly.entity_id
_entity_poly.type
_entity_poly.pdbx_seq_one_letter_code
_entity_poly.pdbx_strand_id
1 'polypeptide(L)'
;MEERQNRDIPEVSTPAQEPAPAPVPEAEAPSDGTGTGYLIVRVSTARGAIPLEGARVDIRTCEEEKDSDPATRGDVVASLLTGRDGSTVRLPLPAPPAAASESPGASQPSARYSADVFLVGYRRQCYLGIPIFDGITSLQSAVLIPLPEDGSGGTLPENTQYFPETGYPEL
;
A
#
# COMPACT_ATOMS: atom_id res chain seq x y z
N MET A 1 59.55 36.56 -36.59
CA MET A 1 58.11 36.46 -36.99
C MET A 1 57.62 35.05 -36.58
N GLU A 2 57.09 34.95 -35.38
CA GLU A 2 56.58 33.69 -34.83
C GLU A 2 55.07 33.84 -34.66
N GLU A 3 54.40 33.09 -35.46
CA GLU A 3 52.93 32.91 -35.43
C GLU A 3 52.57 31.95 -34.29
N ARG A 4 51.98 32.45 -33.23
CA ARG A 4 51.45 31.63 -32.14
C ARG A 4 50.12 31.07 -32.53
N GLN A 5 50.08 29.79 -32.79
CA GLN A 5 48.90 28.97 -33.00
C GLN A 5 48.09 28.92 -31.71
N ASN A 6 46.89 29.55 -31.77
CA ASN A 6 45.89 29.45 -30.72
C ASN A 6 45.27 28.04 -30.75
N ARG A 7 45.46 27.24 -29.71
CA ARG A 7 44.84 25.95 -29.57
C ARG A 7 43.43 26.14 -29.01
N ASP A 8 42.45 25.87 -29.84
CA ASP A 8 41.07 25.66 -29.43
C ASP A 8 40.99 24.54 -28.40
N ILE A 9 40.50 24.88 -27.23
CA ILE A 9 40.13 23.94 -26.18
C ILE A 9 38.67 23.56 -26.40
N PRO A 10 38.33 22.30 -26.64
CA PRO A 10 36.90 21.92 -26.77
C PRO A 10 36.20 22.08 -25.42
N GLU A 11 35.10 22.83 -25.47
CA GLU A 11 34.15 23.04 -24.40
C GLU A 11 33.60 21.68 -23.92
N VAL A 12 33.90 21.34 -22.67
CA VAL A 12 33.34 20.16 -22.01
C VAL A 12 31.86 20.42 -21.76
N SER A 13 31.03 19.77 -22.57
CA SER A 13 29.59 19.73 -22.35
C SER A 13 29.29 19.17 -20.97
N THR A 14 28.75 20.00 -20.11
CA THR A 14 28.16 19.61 -18.83
C THR A 14 27.04 18.61 -19.10
N PRO A 15 27.05 17.42 -18.46
CA PRO A 15 25.95 16.48 -18.59
C PRO A 15 24.66 17.11 -18.03
N ALA A 16 23.61 17.04 -18.81
CA ALA A 16 22.29 17.50 -18.44
C ALA A 16 21.87 16.86 -17.10
N GLN A 17 21.64 17.71 -16.12
CA GLN A 17 21.15 17.32 -14.82
C GLN A 17 19.74 16.73 -15.00
N GLU A 18 19.61 15.45 -14.74
CA GLU A 18 18.35 14.72 -14.73
C GLU A 18 17.37 15.45 -13.79
N PRO A 19 16.14 15.76 -14.21
CA PRO A 19 15.19 16.45 -13.36
C PRO A 19 14.90 15.59 -12.12
N ALA A 20 15.13 16.15 -10.94
CA ALA A 20 14.80 15.53 -9.67
C ALA A 20 13.32 15.10 -9.68
N PRO A 21 12.99 13.91 -9.16
CA PRO A 21 11.61 13.48 -9.07
C PRO A 21 10.82 14.51 -8.27
N ALA A 22 9.63 14.85 -8.80
CA ALA A 22 8.72 15.79 -8.15
C ALA A 22 8.44 15.34 -6.70
N PRO A 23 8.37 16.27 -5.73
CA PRO A 23 8.06 15.91 -4.36
C PRO A 23 6.72 15.20 -4.32
N VAL A 24 6.74 13.95 -3.84
CA VAL A 24 5.52 13.21 -3.47
C VAL A 24 4.78 14.08 -2.46
N PRO A 25 3.47 14.32 -2.60
CA PRO A 25 2.73 15.05 -1.58
C PRO A 25 2.89 14.31 -0.26
N GLU A 26 3.58 14.94 0.67
CA GLU A 26 3.66 14.52 2.07
C GLU A 26 2.24 14.69 2.61
N ALA A 27 1.53 13.56 2.77
CA ALA A 27 0.20 13.59 3.36
C ALA A 27 0.34 14.17 4.77
N GLU A 28 -0.25 15.33 4.99
CA GLU A 28 -0.26 16.01 6.29
C GLU A 28 -0.76 15.02 7.35
N ALA A 29 0.07 14.78 8.37
CA ALA A 29 -0.29 13.95 9.49
C ALA A 29 -1.50 14.57 10.22
N PRO A 30 -2.54 13.79 10.55
CA PRO A 30 -3.68 14.29 11.29
C PRO A 30 -3.24 14.77 12.68
N SER A 31 -3.56 16.03 13.00
CA SER A 31 -3.05 16.75 14.19
C SER A 31 -3.94 16.65 15.43
N ASP A 32 -4.83 15.67 15.55
CA ASP A 32 -5.80 15.57 16.63
C ASP A 32 -5.55 14.39 17.58
N GLY A 33 -4.37 14.34 18.24
CA GLY A 33 -4.13 13.35 19.32
C GLY A 33 -4.18 11.89 18.88
N THR A 34 -4.25 11.63 17.59
CA THR A 34 -4.14 10.33 16.93
C THR A 34 -2.69 10.11 16.52
N GLY A 35 -2.19 8.89 16.75
CA GLY A 35 -0.91 8.46 16.20
C GLY A 35 -0.98 8.25 14.69
N THR A 36 0.17 8.04 14.06
CA THR A 36 0.28 7.76 12.63
C THR A 36 1.03 6.44 12.41
N GLY A 37 0.33 5.45 11.91
CA GLY A 37 0.94 4.22 11.41
C GLY A 37 1.12 4.26 9.90
N TYR A 38 1.72 3.23 9.34
CA TYR A 38 2.01 3.18 7.91
C TYR A 38 1.63 1.84 7.31
N LEU A 39 1.23 1.86 6.04
CA LEU A 39 0.91 0.67 5.28
C LEU A 39 1.71 0.62 3.98
N ILE A 40 2.27 -0.55 3.68
CA ILE A 40 2.81 -0.90 2.37
C ILE A 40 2.08 -2.17 1.91
N VAL A 41 1.53 -2.16 0.71
CA VAL A 41 0.95 -3.35 0.09
C VAL A 41 1.91 -3.85 -0.97
N ARG A 42 2.27 -5.14 -0.88
CA ARG A 42 3.12 -5.81 -1.86
C ARG A 42 2.29 -6.80 -2.67
N VAL A 43 2.17 -6.54 -3.95
CA VAL A 43 1.36 -7.33 -4.88
C VAL A 43 2.27 -8.22 -5.73
N SER A 44 1.93 -9.50 -5.81
CA SER A 44 2.71 -10.50 -6.52
C SER A 44 1.81 -11.60 -7.09
N THR A 45 2.38 -12.47 -7.92
CA THR A 45 1.76 -13.71 -8.37
C THR A 45 2.72 -14.88 -8.16
N ALA A 46 2.36 -16.08 -8.61
CA ALA A 46 3.18 -17.29 -8.48
C ALA A 46 3.69 -17.52 -7.04
N ARG A 47 2.79 -17.45 -6.05
CA ARG A 47 3.09 -17.61 -4.61
C ARG A 47 4.09 -16.57 -4.08
N GLY A 48 4.07 -15.37 -4.61
CA GLY A 48 4.97 -14.29 -4.15
C GLY A 48 6.26 -14.14 -4.95
N ALA A 49 6.52 -15.03 -5.93
CA ALA A 49 7.79 -15.05 -6.66
C ALA A 49 7.91 -13.95 -7.71
N ILE A 50 6.79 -13.48 -8.28
CA ILE A 50 6.77 -12.51 -9.36
C ILE A 50 6.04 -11.25 -8.88
N PRO A 51 6.73 -10.10 -8.76
CA PRO A 51 6.08 -8.84 -8.43
C PRO A 51 5.18 -8.36 -9.58
N LEU A 52 4.08 -7.70 -9.23
CA LEU A 52 3.13 -7.18 -10.20
C LEU A 52 3.11 -5.64 -10.15
N GLU A 53 3.61 -5.02 -11.23
CA GLU A 53 3.56 -3.58 -11.46
C GLU A 53 2.16 -3.15 -11.92
N GLY A 54 1.74 -1.93 -11.54
CA GLY A 54 0.50 -1.32 -12.02
C GLY A 54 -0.78 -1.91 -11.42
N ALA A 55 -0.67 -2.74 -10.39
CA ALA A 55 -1.85 -3.18 -9.65
C ALA A 55 -2.44 -2.01 -8.86
N ARG A 56 -3.75 -1.80 -9.00
CA ARG A 56 -4.48 -0.81 -8.23
C ARG A 56 -4.80 -1.36 -6.86
N VAL A 57 -4.53 -0.56 -5.84
CA VAL A 57 -4.79 -0.87 -4.44
C VAL A 57 -5.64 0.25 -3.84
N ASP A 58 -6.88 -0.04 -3.51
CA ASP A 58 -7.80 0.89 -2.85
C ASP A 58 -7.84 0.56 -1.35
N ILE A 59 -7.37 1.51 -0.53
CA ILE A 59 -7.41 1.40 0.94
C ILE A 59 -8.68 2.05 1.44
N ARG A 60 -9.39 1.36 2.34
CA ARG A 60 -10.67 1.80 2.91
C ARG A 60 -10.64 1.73 4.43
N THR A 61 -11.49 2.54 5.07
CA THR A 61 -11.79 2.39 6.49
C THR A 61 -12.53 1.07 6.73
N CYS A 62 -12.29 0.43 7.87
CA CYS A 62 -13.15 -0.63 8.39
C CYS A 62 -14.02 -0.03 9.48
N GLU A 63 -15.32 0.03 9.27
CA GLU A 63 -16.26 0.36 10.32
C GLU A 63 -16.51 -0.91 11.16
N GLU A 64 -16.45 -0.76 12.50
CA GLU A 64 -16.62 -1.86 13.44
C GLU A 64 -18.11 -2.20 13.64
N GLU A 65 -18.85 -2.40 12.58
CA GLU A 65 -20.21 -2.87 12.72
C GLU A 65 -20.23 -4.40 12.67
N LYS A 66 -20.70 -4.98 13.76
CA LYS A 66 -20.65 -6.39 14.17
C LYS A 66 -21.44 -7.34 13.25
N ASP A 67 -22.12 -6.80 12.23
CA ASP A 67 -22.92 -7.51 11.24
C ASP A 67 -22.63 -7.05 9.81
N SER A 68 -21.41 -6.59 9.54
CA SER A 68 -21.06 -6.04 8.22
C SER A 68 -21.06 -7.14 7.17
N ASP A 69 -22.11 -7.16 6.39
CA ASP A 69 -22.12 -7.72 5.05
C ASP A 69 -20.81 -7.25 4.35
N PRO A 70 -20.03 -8.12 3.72
CA PRO A 70 -18.85 -7.74 2.92
C PRO A 70 -19.17 -6.68 1.86
N ALA A 71 -20.44 -6.36 1.62
CA ALA A 71 -20.88 -5.25 0.79
C ALA A 71 -20.77 -3.88 1.47
N THR A 72 -20.72 -3.79 2.80
CA THR A 72 -20.59 -2.52 3.54
C THR A 72 -19.12 -2.18 3.74
N ARG A 73 -18.44 -1.87 2.63
CA ARG A 73 -17.05 -1.39 2.67
C ARG A 73 -17.05 0.08 3.03
N GLY A 74 -16.22 0.44 4.01
CA GLY A 74 -16.01 1.83 4.40
C GLY A 74 -15.47 2.71 3.26
N ASP A 75 -15.35 4.00 3.50
CA ASP A 75 -14.91 4.98 2.52
C ASP A 75 -13.48 4.72 2.04
N VAL A 76 -13.21 5.04 0.76
CA VAL A 76 -11.87 4.97 0.18
C VAL A 76 -11.03 6.11 0.76
N VAL A 77 -9.99 5.73 1.51
CA VAL A 77 -9.01 6.65 2.09
C VAL A 77 -7.93 7.01 1.08
N ALA A 78 -7.49 6.02 0.29
CA ALA A 78 -6.45 6.19 -0.71
C ALA A 78 -6.58 5.16 -1.83
N SER A 79 -6.17 5.56 -3.05
CA SER A 79 -5.98 4.67 -4.20
C SER A 79 -4.55 4.78 -4.69
N LEU A 80 -3.83 3.66 -4.72
CA LEU A 80 -2.42 3.57 -5.04
C LEU A 80 -2.20 2.62 -6.22
N LEU A 81 -1.04 2.76 -6.88
CA LEU A 81 -0.55 1.81 -7.87
C LEU A 81 0.75 1.20 -7.38
N THR A 82 0.96 -0.07 -7.68
CA THR A 82 2.23 -0.73 -7.39
C THR A 82 3.30 -0.37 -8.40
N GLY A 83 4.54 -0.19 -7.91
CA GLY A 83 5.72 0.00 -8.73
C GLY A 83 6.26 -1.32 -9.31
N ARG A 84 7.44 -1.24 -9.97
CA ARG A 84 8.11 -2.40 -10.60
C ARG A 84 8.45 -3.53 -9.64
N ASP A 85 8.66 -3.21 -8.37
CA ASP A 85 8.90 -4.16 -7.30
C ASP A 85 7.61 -4.79 -6.74
N GLY A 86 6.46 -4.43 -7.30
CA GLY A 86 5.14 -4.86 -6.84
C GLY A 86 4.68 -4.18 -5.56
N SER A 87 5.39 -3.18 -5.05
CA SER A 87 5.03 -2.51 -3.80
C SER A 87 4.36 -1.16 -4.06
N THR A 88 3.42 -0.78 -3.19
CA THR A 88 2.91 0.58 -3.13
C THR A 88 3.92 1.49 -2.45
N VAL A 89 3.75 2.81 -2.60
CA VAL A 89 4.39 3.78 -1.71
C VAL A 89 3.92 3.55 -0.28
N ARG A 90 4.76 3.96 0.68
CA ARG A 90 4.41 3.92 2.11
C ARG A 90 3.31 4.93 2.39
N LEU A 91 2.12 4.44 2.75
CA LEU A 91 0.93 5.25 3.01
C LEU A 91 0.82 5.55 4.51
N PRO A 92 0.83 6.81 4.95
CA PRO A 92 0.50 7.17 6.33
C PRO A 92 -1.01 7.01 6.56
N LEU A 93 -1.40 6.43 7.70
CA LEU A 93 -2.78 6.20 8.09
C LEU A 93 -2.96 6.57 9.57
N PRO A 94 -4.09 7.17 9.95
CA PRO A 94 -4.45 7.39 11.35
C PRO A 94 -4.44 6.08 12.14
N ALA A 95 -3.87 6.11 13.34
CA ALA A 95 -3.84 4.98 14.27
C ALA A 95 -4.04 5.49 15.70
N PRO A 96 -4.53 4.65 16.65
CA PRO A 96 -4.51 4.99 18.06
C PRO A 96 -3.08 5.26 18.52
N PRO A 97 -2.86 6.14 19.52
CA PRO A 97 -1.52 6.43 20.03
C PRO A 97 -0.86 5.16 20.61
N ALA A 98 0.46 5.05 20.53
CA ALA A 98 1.23 3.89 20.97
C ALA A 98 0.87 3.43 22.40
N ALA A 99 0.59 4.38 23.30
CA ALA A 99 0.15 4.09 24.67
C ALA A 99 -1.11 3.20 24.73
N ALA A 100 -1.98 3.24 23.73
CA ALA A 100 -3.16 2.37 23.67
C ALA A 100 -2.78 0.90 23.38
N SER A 101 -1.73 0.66 22.61
CA SER A 101 -1.24 -0.70 22.32
C SER A 101 -0.39 -1.30 23.44
N GLU A 102 0.16 -0.45 24.32
CA GLU A 102 0.97 -0.86 25.49
C GLU A 102 0.13 -1.15 26.74
N SER A 103 -1.15 -0.80 26.74
CA SER A 103 -2.05 -0.96 27.87
C SER A 103 -2.81 -2.29 27.78
N PRO A 104 -2.60 -3.23 28.72
CA PRO A 104 -3.38 -4.47 28.76
C PRO A 104 -4.87 -4.15 28.91
N GLY A 105 -5.71 -4.71 28.02
CA GLY A 105 -7.16 -4.51 28.03
C GLY A 105 -7.65 -3.22 27.36
N ALA A 106 -6.79 -2.52 26.62
CA ALA A 106 -7.24 -1.42 25.77
C ALA A 106 -8.24 -1.94 24.72
N SER A 107 -9.36 -1.23 24.55
CA SER A 107 -10.45 -1.63 23.66
C SER A 107 -10.06 -1.57 22.17
N GLN A 108 -9.11 -0.71 21.79
CA GLN A 108 -8.64 -0.52 20.42
C GLN A 108 -7.13 -0.26 20.38
N PRO A 109 -6.30 -1.31 20.37
CA PRO A 109 -4.84 -1.15 20.30
C PRO A 109 -4.34 -0.75 18.92
N SER A 110 -5.15 -0.88 17.86
CA SER A 110 -4.82 -0.57 16.47
C SER A 110 -6.03 -0.03 15.71
N ALA A 111 -5.79 0.78 14.68
CA ALA A 111 -6.81 1.09 13.70
C ALA A 111 -6.90 -0.07 12.69
N ARG A 112 -8.08 -0.28 12.10
CA ARG A 112 -8.31 -1.32 11.11
C ARG A 112 -8.68 -0.72 9.78
N TYR A 113 -8.03 -1.23 8.74
CA TYR A 113 -8.27 -0.84 7.36
C TYR A 113 -8.51 -2.07 6.49
N SER A 114 -9.10 -1.87 5.32
CA SER A 114 -9.22 -2.89 4.30
C SER A 114 -8.47 -2.46 3.03
N ALA A 115 -8.05 -3.44 2.23
CA ALA A 115 -7.37 -3.22 0.97
C ALA A 115 -8.01 -4.05 -0.13
N ASP A 116 -8.48 -3.39 -1.18
CA ASP A 116 -8.94 -4.00 -2.42
C ASP A 116 -7.83 -3.95 -3.46
N VAL A 117 -7.43 -5.09 -3.99
CA VAL A 117 -6.34 -5.19 -4.96
C VAL A 117 -6.89 -5.69 -6.29
N PHE A 118 -6.63 -4.93 -7.35
CA PHE A 118 -7.10 -5.21 -8.70
C PHE A 118 -5.99 -5.04 -9.73
N LEU A 119 -5.89 -6.01 -10.63
CA LEU A 119 -5.07 -5.93 -11.84
C LEU A 119 -5.79 -6.68 -12.97
N VAL A 120 -5.80 -6.08 -14.18
CA VAL A 120 -6.40 -6.71 -15.37
C VAL A 120 -5.75 -8.06 -15.65
N GLY A 121 -6.55 -9.09 -15.91
CA GLY A 121 -6.07 -10.46 -16.10
C GLY A 121 -5.90 -11.27 -14.81
N TYR A 122 -6.22 -10.69 -13.65
CA TYR A 122 -6.13 -11.36 -12.35
C TYR A 122 -7.46 -11.29 -11.60
N ARG A 123 -7.67 -12.26 -10.70
CA ARG A 123 -8.79 -12.26 -9.77
C ARG A 123 -8.58 -11.14 -8.74
N ARG A 124 -9.62 -10.33 -8.51
CA ARG A 124 -9.63 -9.32 -7.44
C ARG A 124 -9.43 -10.00 -6.07
N GLN A 125 -8.64 -9.36 -5.21
CA GLN A 125 -8.39 -9.76 -3.84
C GLN A 125 -8.86 -8.67 -2.89
N CYS A 126 -9.48 -9.07 -1.78
CA CYS A 126 -9.88 -8.16 -0.71
C CYS A 126 -9.28 -8.64 0.61
N TYR A 127 -8.68 -7.74 1.35
CA TYR A 127 -8.08 -7.97 2.66
C TYR A 127 -8.80 -7.08 3.68
N LEU A 128 -9.43 -7.69 4.68
CA LEU A 128 -10.22 -7.01 5.69
C LEU A 128 -9.48 -7.02 7.05
N GLY A 129 -9.64 -5.94 7.81
CA GLY A 129 -9.14 -5.88 9.19
C GLY A 129 -7.62 -5.75 9.32
N ILE A 130 -6.92 -5.16 8.34
CA ILE A 130 -5.48 -4.94 8.40
C ILE A 130 -5.16 -4.01 9.58
N PRO A 131 -4.39 -4.47 10.60
CA PRO A 131 -4.10 -3.66 11.78
C PRO A 131 -3.00 -2.64 11.48
N ILE A 132 -3.24 -1.40 11.87
CA ILE A 132 -2.29 -0.29 11.77
C ILE A 132 -2.01 0.25 13.16
N PHE A 133 -0.73 0.23 13.56
CA PHE A 133 -0.24 0.70 14.85
C PHE A 133 0.56 1.98 14.69
N ASP A 134 0.52 2.84 15.69
CA ASP A 134 1.27 4.10 15.72
C ASP A 134 2.78 3.86 15.57
N GLY A 135 3.43 4.66 14.71
CA GLY A 135 4.87 4.58 14.44
C GLY A 135 5.34 3.36 13.65
N ILE A 136 4.46 2.35 13.42
CA ILE A 136 4.83 1.08 12.81
C ILE A 136 4.43 1.04 11.33
N THR A 137 5.26 0.39 10.51
CA THR A 137 4.92 0.08 9.12
C THR A 137 4.40 -1.34 9.01
N SER A 138 3.11 -1.47 8.71
CA SER A 138 2.46 -2.74 8.40
C SER A 138 2.74 -3.11 6.94
N LEU A 139 3.12 -4.35 6.69
CA LEU A 139 3.33 -4.89 5.36
C LEU A 139 2.22 -5.90 5.04
N GLN A 140 1.36 -5.57 4.07
CA GLN A 140 0.33 -6.47 3.55
C GLN A 140 0.80 -7.13 2.26
N SER A 141 0.93 -8.45 2.27
CA SER A 141 1.21 -9.23 1.06
C SER A 141 -0.09 -9.61 0.36
N ALA A 142 -0.17 -9.35 -0.94
CA ALA A 142 -1.29 -9.71 -1.81
C ALA A 142 -0.81 -10.59 -2.96
N VAL A 143 -1.28 -11.84 -2.98
CA VAL A 143 -0.93 -12.78 -4.06
C VAL A 143 -2.10 -12.90 -5.01
N LEU A 144 -1.97 -12.36 -6.23
CA LEU A 144 -3.02 -12.41 -7.23
C LEU A 144 -2.97 -13.73 -8.02
N ILE A 145 -4.16 -14.23 -8.34
CA ILE A 145 -4.36 -15.45 -9.13
C ILE A 145 -4.73 -15.04 -10.55
N PRO A 146 -3.98 -15.46 -11.58
CA PRO A 146 -4.34 -15.19 -12.97
C PRO A 146 -5.73 -15.73 -13.32
N LEU A 147 -6.47 -15.02 -14.14
CA LEU A 147 -7.70 -15.52 -14.73
C LEU A 147 -7.37 -16.53 -15.84
N PRO A 148 -8.17 -17.59 -16.01
CA PRO A 148 -8.01 -18.51 -17.12
C PRO A 148 -8.27 -17.78 -18.46
N GLU A 149 -7.52 -18.15 -19.51
CA GLU A 149 -7.60 -17.52 -20.84
C GLU A 149 -8.82 -17.97 -21.66
N ASP A 150 -9.57 -18.94 -21.21
CA ASP A 150 -10.63 -19.64 -21.95
C ASP A 150 -11.97 -18.88 -22.05
N GLY A 151 -11.97 -17.57 -21.86
CA GLY A 151 -13.11 -16.70 -22.17
C GLY A 151 -14.43 -17.07 -21.47
N SER A 152 -14.42 -17.97 -20.52
CA SER A 152 -15.55 -18.27 -19.65
C SER A 152 -15.79 -17.06 -18.74
N GLY A 153 -16.43 -16.02 -19.28
CA GLY A 153 -16.71 -14.74 -18.64
C GLY A 153 -17.73 -14.83 -17.50
N GLY A 154 -17.69 -15.90 -16.74
CA GLY A 154 -18.36 -15.98 -15.46
C GLY A 154 -17.69 -14.99 -14.50
N THR A 155 -18.47 -14.15 -13.84
CA THR A 155 -18.01 -13.32 -12.73
C THR A 155 -17.41 -14.24 -11.67
N LEU A 156 -16.08 -14.36 -11.68
CA LEU A 156 -15.40 -15.15 -10.66
C LEU A 156 -15.58 -14.45 -9.31
N PRO A 157 -15.94 -15.20 -8.26
CA PRO A 157 -16.13 -14.60 -6.96
C PRO A 157 -14.83 -13.93 -6.51
N GLU A 158 -14.98 -12.79 -5.87
CA GLU A 158 -13.90 -12.09 -5.19
C GLU A 158 -13.30 -13.01 -4.13
N ASN A 159 -11.99 -13.06 -4.04
CA ASN A 159 -11.32 -13.76 -2.95
C ASN A 159 -11.10 -12.78 -1.80
N THR A 160 -11.80 -13.00 -0.70
CA THR A 160 -11.71 -12.17 0.50
C THR A 160 -10.93 -12.89 1.58
N GLN A 161 -9.91 -12.23 2.10
CA GLN A 161 -9.16 -12.68 3.27
C GLN A 161 -9.50 -11.78 4.45
N TYR A 162 -9.99 -12.38 5.52
CA TYR A 162 -10.32 -11.70 6.76
C TYR A 162 -9.24 -11.98 7.81
N PHE A 163 -8.79 -10.93 8.50
CA PHE A 163 -7.91 -11.03 9.66
C PHE A 163 -8.76 -10.86 10.92
N PRO A 164 -9.18 -11.98 11.56
CA PRO A 164 -9.96 -11.91 12.78
C PRO A 164 -9.14 -11.26 13.90
N GLU A 165 -9.83 -10.64 14.84
CA GLU A 165 -9.20 -10.30 16.11
C GLU A 165 -8.73 -11.61 16.76
N THR A 166 -7.43 -11.72 16.98
CA THR A 166 -6.89 -12.76 17.86
C THR A 166 -7.36 -12.44 19.27
N GLY A 167 -8.54 -12.95 19.62
CA GLY A 167 -8.92 -13.05 21.02
C GLY A 167 -7.81 -13.82 21.72
N TYR A 168 -7.30 -13.29 22.82
CA TYR A 168 -6.38 -14.06 23.66
C TYR A 168 -7.06 -15.37 24.02
N PRO A 169 -6.37 -16.53 23.91
CA PRO A 169 -6.94 -17.77 24.41
C PRO A 169 -7.24 -17.58 25.88
N GLU A 170 -8.48 -17.81 26.27
CA GLU A 170 -8.85 -17.85 27.67
C GLU A 170 -8.05 -18.98 28.31
N LEU A 171 -7.22 -18.63 29.31
CA LEU A 171 -6.44 -19.55 30.12
C LEU A 171 -7.33 -20.22 31.16
#